data_ab6987b9b0fb3182b3d850239ac58b0d
#
_entry.id   ab6987b9b0fb3182b3d850239ac58b0d
#
_cell.length_a   1.000
_cell.length_b   1.000
_cell.length_c   1.000
_cell.angle_alpha   90.00
_cell.angle_beta   90.00
_cell.angle_gamma   90.00
#
_symmetry.space_group_name_H-M   'P 1'
#
loop_
_entity.id
_entity.type
_entity.pdbx_description
1 polymer ?
#
loop_
_entity_poly.entity_id
_entity_poly.type
_entity_poly.pdbx_seq_one_letter_code
_entity_poly.pdbx_strand_id
1 'polypeptide(L)'
;MPRHRSPLLARHGAVAAAGPDAGVAWHYGDPTAEQRALARGGAVVDQSHVGVVTVTGPDRLTWLHSLTSQDVQALPPRTSTELLVLDPHGRVEHAAGVVDDGTTTWLLTETAPALAAWLDRMRFMLRVEVADVTDAWAALAEPVDAEGAAGEPVTWRDPWPRTAPGGTRYGADDDAHPGADRRWRLVLVPRERLVEEVRARETAGWPLVGTWASEALRVEAWRPRRSHEVDDRTIPHELDWLRTAVHLHKGCYRGQETVARVHNLGRPPRRLVMLHLDGSGHLLPDVGAPVRLPGAAAPTAGGADEAAAGREVGRVTSVARHHELGPIALAVVKRSVPEDAVLLVDCDGGAVAGGQEVVVRGDGVTPDRPAARGPLTRGLGQHPMLGGA
;
A
#
# COMPACT_ATOMS: atom_id res chain seq x y z
N MET A 1 15.92 14.14 11.20
CA MET A 1 16.43 14.59 9.88
C MET A 1 16.31 13.40 8.93
N PRO A 2 15.94 13.59 7.64
CA PRO A 2 15.93 12.48 6.70
C PRO A 2 17.34 11.89 6.61
N ARG A 3 17.42 10.56 6.51
CA ARG A 3 18.68 9.82 6.39
C ARG A 3 19.44 10.17 5.10
N HIS A 4 18.71 10.61 4.09
CA HIS A 4 19.22 10.94 2.76
C HIS A 4 18.66 12.28 2.29
N ARG A 5 19.48 13.00 1.54
CA ARG A 5 19.08 14.20 0.79
C ARG A 5 19.54 14.05 -0.66
N SER A 6 18.58 14.01 -1.57
CA SER A 6 18.85 13.87 -3.00
C SER A 6 19.64 15.07 -3.55
N PRO A 7 20.67 14.85 -4.38
CA PRO A 7 21.35 15.93 -5.10
C PRO A 7 20.43 16.66 -6.08
N LEU A 8 19.33 16.05 -6.50
CA LEU A 8 18.34 16.63 -7.41
C LEU A 8 17.55 17.78 -6.77
N LEU A 9 17.57 17.91 -5.44
CA LEU A 9 17.04 19.08 -4.73
C LEU A 9 17.79 20.39 -5.03
N ALA A 10 18.97 20.32 -5.63
CA ALA A 10 19.69 21.51 -6.08
C ALA A 10 19.20 22.04 -7.45
N ARG A 11 18.28 21.36 -8.10
CA ARG A 11 17.71 21.80 -9.38
C ARG A 11 16.83 23.02 -9.20
N HIS A 12 16.81 23.88 -10.24
CA HIS A 12 15.91 25.04 -10.28
C HIS A 12 14.45 24.62 -10.17
N GLY A 13 13.68 25.31 -9.36
CA GLY A 13 12.26 25.03 -9.12
C GLY A 13 11.97 23.88 -8.17
N ALA A 14 13.00 23.15 -7.69
CA ALA A 14 12.79 22.05 -6.75
C ALA A 14 12.29 22.57 -5.40
N VAL A 15 11.15 22.02 -4.96
CA VAL A 15 10.58 22.20 -3.62
C VAL A 15 10.72 20.87 -2.89
N ALA A 16 11.34 20.89 -1.71
CA ALA A 16 11.56 19.66 -0.95
C ALA A 16 10.25 19.09 -0.40
N ALA A 17 10.10 17.76 -0.47
CA ALA A 17 9.01 17.05 0.18
C ALA A 17 9.21 16.98 1.71
N ALA A 18 8.11 16.79 2.42
CA ALA A 18 8.06 16.59 3.86
C ALA A 18 7.53 15.19 4.21
N GLY A 19 7.51 14.86 5.50
CA GLY A 19 6.95 13.60 5.98
C GLY A 19 7.68 12.36 5.43
N PRO A 20 6.95 11.35 4.94
CA PRO A 20 7.54 10.11 4.43
C PRO A 20 8.47 10.30 3.23
N ASP A 21 8.25 11.32 2.41
CA ASP A 21 9.04 11.62 1.21
C ASP A 21 10.17 12.62 1.48
N ALA A 22 10.46 12.94 2.74
CA ALA A 22 11.52 13.86 3.08
C ALA A 22 12.87 13.39 2.50
N GLY A 23 13.58 14.33 1.86
CA GLY A 23 14.87 14.08 1.23
C GLY A 23 14.87 14.08 -0.29
N VAL A 24 13.69 14.07 -0.93
CA VAL A 24 13.52 14.23 -2.38
C VAL A 24 12.63 15.44 -2.70
N ALA A 25 12.42 15.75 -3.97
CA ALA A 25 11.60 16.89 -4.36
C ALA A 25 10.10 16.53 -4.35
N TRP A 26 9.32 17.43 -3.79
CA TRP A 26 7.86 17.40 -3.85
C TRP A 26 7.37 17.76 -5.26
N HIS A 27 7.96 18.79 -5.88
CA HIS A 27 7.77 19.16 -7.28
C HIS A 27 8.96 20.00 -7.77
N TYR A 28 9.02 20.23 -9.09
CA TYR A 28 10.05 21.04 -9.76
C TYR A 28 9.50 22.32 -10.39
N GLY A 29 8.33 22.82 -9.91
CA GLY A 29 7.79 24.12 -10.27
C GLY A 29 6.35 24.09 -10.78
N ASP A 30 5.96 23.09 -11.57
CA ASP A 30 4.57 22.93 -12.05
C ASP A 30 4.03 21.53 -11.73
N PRO A 31 3.49 21.34 -10.51
CA PRO A 31 3.01 20.02 -10.08
C PRO A 31 1.88 19.45 -10.96
N THR A 32 1.08 20.30 -11.60
CA THR A 32 0.00 19.84 -12.48
C THR A 32 0.54 19.34 -13.82
N ALA A 33 1.49 20.06 -14.42
CA ALA A 33 2.15 19.61 -15.64
C ALA A 33 2.98 18.34 -15.40
N GLU A 34 3.63 18.23 -14.22
CA GLU A 34 4.37 17.05 -13.79
C GLU A 34 3.45 15.82 -13.67
N GLN A 35 2.28 15.96 -13.05
CA GLN A 35 1.30 14.87 -12.98
C GLN A 35 0.84 14.41 -14.37
N ARG A 36 0.51 15.37 -15.27
CA ARG A 36 0.10 15.05 -16.64
C ARG A 36 1.19 14.33 -17.43
N ALA A 37 2.46 14.69 -17.22
CA ALA A 37 3.58 14.02 -17.88
C ALA A 37 3.70 12.58 -17.38
N LEU A 38 3.59 12.36 -16.05
CA LEU A 38 3.65 11.05 -15.43
C LEU A 38 2.47 10.17 -15.84
N ALA A 39 1.25 10.71 -15.85
CA ALA A 39 0.03 9.99 -16.24
C ALA A 39 0.06 9.52 -17.71
N ARG A 40 0.72 10.30 -18.61
CA ARG A 40 0.92 9.91 -20.01
C ARG A 40 2.00 8.87 -20.23
N GLY A 41 2.66 8.40 -19.19
CA GLY A 41 3.64 7.31 -19.28
C GLY A 41 5.06 7.75 -19.68
N GLY A 42 5.39 9.04 -19.62
CA GLY A 42 6.69 9.55 -20.05
C GLY A 42 7.31 10.52 -19.05
N ALA A 43 7.66 10.06 -17.86
CA ALA A 43 8.36 10.86 -16.86
C ALA A 43 9.17 9.95 -15.91
N VAL A 44 10.10 10.52 -15.15
CA VAL A 44 10.87 9.83 -14.10
C VAL A 44 10.69 10.56 -12.77
N VAL A 45 10.55 9.79 -11.69
CA VAL A 45 10.44 10.31 -10.31
C VAL A 45 11.66 9.87 -9.51
N ASP A 46 12.25 10.81 -8.79
CA ASP A 46 13.28 10.49 -7.80
C ASP A 46 12.64 9.87 -6.55
N GLN A 47 12.84 8.57 -6.36
CA GLN A 47 12.42 7.80 -5.20
C GLN A 47 13.63 7.36 -4.35
N SER A 48 14.73 8.12 -4.39
CA SER A 48 15.98 7.77 -3.69
C SER A 48 15.88 7.79 -2.16
N HIS A 49 14.76 8.24 -1.60
CA HIS A 49 14.42 8.12 -0.17
C HIS A 49 13.89 6.73 0.19
N VAL A 50 13.43 5.93 -0.78
CA VAL A 50 13.04 4.53 -0.55
C VAL A 50 14.27 3.74 -0.18
N GLY A 51 14.17 3.00 0.92
CA GLY A 51 15.27 2.18 1.42
C GLY A 51 15.42 0.87 0.68
N VAL A 52 16.63 0.36 0.63
CA VAL A 52 16.99 -0.89 -0.04
C VAL A 52 17.68 -1.82 0.95
N VAL A 53 17.11 -3.01 1.14
CA VAL A 53 17.71 -4.09 1.94
C VAL A 53 18.02 -5.26 1.01
N THR A 54 19.20 -5.84 1.16
CA THR A 54 19.60 -7.04 0.42
C THR A 54 19.67 -8.25 1.34
N VAL A 55 19.29 -9.40 0.80
CA VAL A 55 19.46 -10.70 1.44
C VAL A 55 20.22 -11.60 0.45
N THR A 56 21.40 -12.08 0.86
CA THR A 56 22.22 -13.02 0.08
C THR A 56 22.31 -14.38 0.76
N GLY A 57 22.87 -15.34 0.07
CA GLY A 57 23.08 -16.68 0.58
C GLY A 57 22.08 -17.72 0.04
N PRO A 58 22.46 -19.01 0.11
CA PRO A 58 21.70 -20.09 -0.51
C PRO A 58 20.32 -20.33 0.12
N ASP A 59 20.14 -19.96 1.39
CA ASP A 59 18.91 -20.23 2.12
C ASP A 59 17.92 -19.03 2.05
N ARG A 60 18.26 -17.92 1.34
CA ARG A 60 17.55 -16.63 1.35
C ARG A 60 16.05 -16.73 1.02
N LEU A 61 15.70 -17.38 -0.08
CA LEU A 61 14.30 -17.46 -0.53
C LEU A 61 13.46 -18.36 0.39
N THR A 62 13.97 -19.52 0.78
CA THR A 62 13.28 -20.43 1.70
C THR A 62 13.08 -19.78 3.07
N TRP A 63 14.07 -19.05 3.54
CA TRP A 63 14.01 -18.32 4.78
C TRP A 63 13.02 -17.16 4.75
N LEU A 64 13.09 -16.29 3.74
CA LEU A 64 12.12 -15.21 3.56
C LEU A 64 10.69 -15.73 3.40
N HIS A 65 10.52 -16.86 2.68
CA HIS A 65 9.24 -17.54 2.58
C HIS A 65 8.69 -17.92 3.97
N SER A 66 9.51 -18.44 4.87
CA SER A 66 9.06 -18.84 6.22
C SER A 66 8.70 -17.67 7.14
N LEU A 67 9.23 -16.48 6.89
CA LEU A 67 9.06 -15.30 7.75
C LEU A 67 7.95 -14.36 7.30
N THR A 68 7.61 -14.37 6.02
CA THR A 68 6.79 -13.31 5.40
C THR A 68 5.50 -13.87 4.80
N SER A 69 4.57 -12.99 4.47
CA SER A 69 3.23 -13.33 4.02
C SER A 69 3.14 -13.88 2.59
N GLN A 70 4.15 -13.62 1.74
CA GLN A 70 4.13 -14.01 0.32
C GLN A 70 4.90 -15.31 0.07
N ASP A 71 4.48 -16.06 -0.95
CA ASP A 71 5.25 -17.22 -1.43
C ASP A 71 6.39 -16.73 -2.33
N VAL A 72 7.60 -16.75 -1.76
CA VAL A 72 8.83 -16.38 -2.49
C VAL A 72 9.80 -17.55 -2.62
N GLN A 73 9.42 -18.77 -2.17
CA GLN A 73 10.33 -19.92 -2.12
C GLN A 73 10.89 -20.29 -3.49
N ALA A 74 10.08 -20.20 -4.52
CA ALA A 74 10.44 -20.49 -5.90
C ALA A 74 10.30 -19.26 -6.82
N LEU A 75 10.53 -18.06 -6.28
CA LEU A 75 10.45 -16.82 -7.06
C LEU A 75 11.48 -16.88 -8.19
N PRO A 76 11.04 -16.83 -9.46
CA PRO A 76 11.99 -16.84 -10.58
C PRO A 76 12.87 -15.58 -10.56
N PRO A 77 14.13 -15.69 -11.01
CA PRO A 77 15.02 -14.53 -11.09
C PRO A 77 14.37 -13.39 -11.91
N ARG A 78 14.51 -12.17 -11.40
CA ARG A 78 13.99 -10.90 -11.97
C ARG A 78 12.47 -10.81 -12.04
N THR A 79 11.73 -11.72 -11.43
CA THR A 79 10.28 -11.59 -11.24
C THR A 79 10.00 -10.74 -10.01
N SER A 80 9.08 -9.80 -10.17
CA SER A 80 8.68 -8.88 -9.11
C SER A 80 7.51 -9.41 -8.31
N THR A 81 7.54 -9.19 -7.00
CA THR A 81 6.41 -9.42 -6.09
C THR A 81 6.46 -8.42 -4.94
N GLU A 82 5.55 -8.52 -4.00
CA GLU A 82 5.64 -7.81 -2.72
C GLU A 82 5.28 -8.72 -1.55
N LEU A 83 5.79 -8.39 -0.38
CA LEU A 83 5.54 -9.14 0.85
C LEU A 83 5.29 -8.22 2.04
N LEU A 84 4.66 -8.79 3.06
CA LEU A 84 4.51 -8.15 4.36
C LEU A 84 5.22 -8.97 5.43
N VAL A 85 5.79 -8.27 6.41
CA VAL A 85 6.14 -8.80 7.71
C VAL A 85 5.03 -8.42 8.67
N LEU A 86 4.40 -9.42 9.28
CA LEU A 86 3.29 -9.23 10.21
C LEU A 86 3.74 -9.48 11.64
N ASP A 87 3.08 -8.87 12.61
CA ASP A 87 3.20 -9.21 14.01
C ASP A 87 2.45 -10.53 14.33
N PRO A 88 2.56 -11.13 15.55
CA PRO A 88 1.82 -12.34 15.91
C PRO A 88 0.29 -12.18 15.84
N HIS A 89 -0.21 -10.94 15.86
CA HIS A 89 -1.64 -10.63 15.76
C HIS A 89 -2.09 -10.34 14.32
N GLY A 90 -1.19 -10.52 13.32
CA GLY A 90 -1.48 -10.30 11.90
C GLY A 90 -1.48 -8.83 11.47
N ARG A 91 -0.90 -7.93 12.26
CA ARG A 91 -0.77 -6.51 11.94
C ARG A 91 0.48 -6.26 11.09
N VAL A 92 0.42 -5.27 10.22
CA VAL A 92 1.52 -4.95 9.30
C VAL A 92 2.65 -4.22 10.03
N GLU A 93 3.80 -4.87 10.18
CA GLU A 93 5.03 -4.23 10.69
C GLU A 93 5.85 -3.62 9.56
N HIS A 94 6.08 -4.40 8.47
CA HIS A 94 6.82 -3.94 7.29
C HIS A 94 6.12 -4.36 6.01
N ALA A 95 6.34 -3.59 4.95
CA ALA A 95 5.97 -3.92 3.58
C ALA A 95 7.18 -3.68 2.67
N ALA A 96 7.40 -4.58 1.72
CA ALA A 96 8.52 -4.47 0.79
C ALA A 96 8.15 -4.99 -0.61
N GLY A 97 8.52 -4.23 -1.64
CA GLY A 97 8.66 -4.74 -3.00
C GLY A 97 9.87 -5.68 -3.08
N VAL A 98 9.76 -6.76 -3.83
CA VAL A 98 10.75 -7.85 -3.86
C VAL A 98 11.13 -8.21 -5.28
N VAL A 99 12.43 -8.30 -5.52
CA VAL A 99 13.02 -8.89 -6.73
C VAL A 99 14.20 -9.77 -6.30
N ASP A 100 14.32 -10.96 -6.86
CA ASP A 100 15.52 -11.80 -6.73
C ASP A 100 16.28 -11.81 -8.05
N ASP A 101 17.60 -11.56 -8.03
CA ASP A 101 18.42 -11.57 -9.26
C ASP A 101 19.09 -12.92 -9.55
N GLY A 102 18.80 -13.94 -8.74
CA GLY A 102 19.39 -15.27 -8.77
C GLY A 102 20.48 -15.48 -7.70
N THR A 103 21.05 -14.41 -7.16
CA THR A 103 22.08 -14.41 -6.12
C THR A 103 21.70 -13.59 -4.88
N THR A 104 20.97 -12.52 -5.09
CA THR A 104 20.58 -11.53 -4.10
C THR A 104 19.07 -11.28 -4.20
N THR A 105 18.39 -11.30 -3.08
CA THR A 105 17.01 -10.79 -2.98
C THR A 105 17.06 -9.33 -2.54
N TRP A 106 16.46 -8.45 -3.33
CA TRP A 106 16.37 -7.02 -3.12
C TRP A 106 15.00 -6.66 -2.57
N LEU A 107 14.97 -5.99 -1.43
CA LEU A 107 13.77 -5.54 -0.72
C LEU A 107 13.72 -4.01 -0.74
N LEU A 108 12.72 -3.45 -1.43
CA LEU A 108 12.48 -2.01 -1.50
C LEU A 108 11.43 -1.65 -0.47
N THR A 109 11.76 -0.83 0.51
CA THR A 109 10.89 -0.58 1.67
C THR A 109 11.10 0.81 2.26
N GLU A 110 10.08 1.35 2.91
CA GLU A 110 10.17 2.62 3.66
C GLU A 110 10.80 2.44 5.06
N THR A 111 11.01 1.20 5.49
CA THR A 111 11.48 0.86 6.84
C THR A 111 12.80 0.09 6.82
N ALA A 112 13.69 0.35 5.87
CA ALA A 112 14.89 -0.43 5.65
C ALA A 112 15.75 -0.68 6.90
N PRO A 113 16.09 0.31 7.74
CA PRO A 113 16.89 0.05 8.94
C PRO A 113 16.20 -0.91 9.92
N ALA A 114 14.88 -0.74 10.12
CA ALA A 114 14.12 -1.57 11.05
C ALA A 114 13.90 -2.98 10.48
N LEU A 115 13.60 -3.09 9.18
CA LEU A 115 13.45 -4.37 8.49
C LEU A 115 14.77 -5.16 8.49
N ALA A 116 15.89 -4.52 8.13
CA ALA A 116 17.21 -5.16 8.13
C ALA A 116 17.58 -5.66 9.53
N ALA A 117 17.40 -4.85 10.56
CA ALA A 117 17.66 -5.25 11.94
C ALA A 117 16.76 -6.38 12.43
N TRP A 118 15.49 -6.41 11.99
CA TRP A 118 14.56 -7.49 12.32
C TRP A 118 14.99 -8.78 11.61
N LEU A 119 15.26 -8.75 10.32
CA LEU A 119 15.74 -9.88 9.54
C LEU A 119 17.04 -10.45 10.10
N ASP A 120 18.01 -9.59 10.43
CA ASP A 120 19.30 -10.04 10.99
C ASP A 120 19.13 -10.82 12.30
N ARG A 121 18.20 -10.41 13.18
CA ARG A 121 17.87 -11.15 14.40
C ARG A 121 17.21 -12.51 14.14
N MET A 122 16.54 -12.67 12.98
CA MET A 122 15.79 -13.89 12.65
C MET A 122 16.61 -14.93 11.89
N ARG A 123 17.84 -14.64 11.50
CA ARG A 123 18.65 -15.56 10.67
C ARG A 123 19.18 -16.80 11.37
N PHE A 124 19.38 -16.75 12.71
CA PHE A 124 19.96 -17.85 13.51
C PHE A 124 21.22 -18.45 12.86
N MET A 125 21.21 -19.76 12.54
CA MET A 125 22.30 -20.48 11.89
C MET A 125 22.10 -20.66 10.39
N LEU A 126 21.14 -19.98 9.78
CA LEU A 126 20.90 -20.05 8.33
C LEU A 126 22.00 -19.31 7.55
N ARG A 127 22.30 -19.84 6.36
CA ARG A 127 23.35 -19.30 5.48
C ARG A 127 22.78 -18.13 4.67
N VAL A 128 22.51 -17.04 5.38
CA VAL A 128 22.01 -15.77 4.83
C VAL A 128 22.79 -14.61 5.41
N GLU A 129 22.93 -13.55 4.60
CA GLU A 129 23.46 -12.26 5.03
C GLU A 129 22.44 -11.19 4.69
N VAL A 130 22.22 -10.27 5.63
CA VAL A 130 21.28 -9.15 5.49
C VAL A 130 22.05 -7.84 5.56
N ALA A 131 21.82 -6.95 4.61
CA ALA A 131 22.43 -5.63 4.61
C ALA A 131 21.40 -4.53 4.23
N ASP A 132 21.40 -3.43 4.98
CA ASP A 132 20.79 -2.19 4.55
C ASP A 132 21.78 -1.47 3.63
N VAL A 133 21.49 -1.46 2.34
CA VAL A 133 22.33 -0.87 1.30
C VAL A 133 21.77 0.45 0.75
N THR A 134 20.87 1.07 1.49
CA THR A 134 20.22 2.33 1.12
C THR A 134 21.21 3.44 0.76
N ASP A 135 22.38 3.48 1.42
CA ASP A 135 23.38 4.52 1.14
C ASP A 135 24.15 4.29 -0.17
N ALA A 136 24.13 3.08 -0.70
CA ALA A 136 24.79 2.72 -1.98
C ALA A 136 23.83 2.76 -3.19
N TRP A 137 22.54 2.59 -2.97
CA TRP A 137 21.54 2.46 -4.03
C TRP A 137 20.46 3.52 -3.94
N ALA A 138 19.93 3.91 -5.09
CA ALA A 138 18.79 4.80 -5.23
C ALA A 138 17.75 4.17 -6.15
N ALA A 139 16.48 4.43 -5.88
CA ALA A 139 15.37 4.03 -6.74
C ALA A 139 14.93 5.20 -7.62
N LEU A 140 14.73 4.94 -8.91
CA LEU A 140 14.04 5.82 -9.84
C LEU A 140 12.71 5.17 -10.21
N ALA A 141 11.61 5.89 -10.09
CA ALA A 141 10.31 5.39 -10.49
C ALA A 141 9.97 5.82 -11.91
N GLU A 142 9.37 4.91 -12.65
CA GLU A 142 8.99 5.07 -14.04
C GLU A 142 7.59 4.49 -14.28
N PRO A 143 6.72 5.16 -15.08
CA PRO A 143 5.37 4.69 -15.39
C PRO A 143 5.39 3.64 -16.52
N VAL A 144 6.13 2.56 -16.33
CA VAL A 144 6.33 1.47 -17.30
C VAL A 144 6.01 0.12 -16.67
N ASP A 145 5.28 -0.71 -17.39
CA ASP A 145 4.93 -2.07 -16.97
C ASP A 145 5.92 -3.07 -17.59
N ALA A 146 7.16 -3.08 -17.10
CA ALA A 146 8.19 -3.99 -17.53
C ALA A 146 9.12 -4.36 -16.37
N GLU A 147 9.50 -5.62 -16.31
CA GLU A 147 10.58 -6.10 -15.44
C GLU A 147 11.94 -5.87 -16.14
N GLY A 148 12.99 -5.78 -15.34
CA GLY A 148 14.34 -5.64 -15.89
C GLY A 148 14.82 -6.95 -16.53
N ALA A 149 15.37 -6.87 -17.74
CA ALA A 149 15.99 -7.99 -18.44
C ALA A 149 17.36 -8.35 -17.85
N ALA A 150 17.90 -9.51 -18.25
CA ALA A 150 19.26 -9.91 -17.86
C ALA A 150 20.27 -8.87 -18.35
N GLY A 151 21.18 -8.44 -17.47
CA GLY A 151 22.17 -7.40 -17.77
C GLY A 151 21.69 -5.96 -17.56
N GLU A 152 20.40 -5.74 -17.33
CA GLU A 152 19.84 -4.44 -16.94
C GLU A 152 19.89 -4.23 -15.42
N PRO A 153 19.72 -3.00 -14.93
CA PRO A 153 19.59 -2.72 -13.51
C PRO A 153 18.48 -3.54 -12.86
N VAL A 154 18.63 -3.84 -11.56
CA VAL A 154 17.58 -4.49 -10.79
C VAL A 154 16.34 -3.59 -10.80
N THR A 155 15.23 -4.18 -11.20
CA THR A 155 13.98 -3.45 -11.42
C THR A 155 12.84 -4.19 -10.73
N TRP A 156 12.14 -3.50 -9.85
CA TRP A 156 10.90 -4.00 -9.26
C TRP A 156 9.71 -3.38 -9.97
N ARG A 157 8.82 -4.22 -10.50
CA ARG A 157 7.52 -3.84 -11.06
C ARG A 157 6.46 -3.93 -9.97
N ASP A 158 5.66 -2.91 -9.80
CA ASP A 158 4.54 -2.93 -8.84
C ASP A 158 3.45 -3.91 -9.31
N PRO A 159 3.15 -4.97 -8.55
CA PRO A 159 2.09 -5.92 -8.93
C PRO A 159 0.68 -5.35 -8.82
N TRP A 160 0.50 -4.20 -8.17
CA TRP A 160 -0.80 -3.56 -7.96
C TRP A 160 -1.45 -3.09 -9.28
N PRO A 161 -2.77 -3.33 -9.47
CA PRO A 161 -3.71 -4.00 -8.58
C PRO A 161 -3.99 -5.46 -8.95
N ARG A 162 -3.13 -6.11 -9.71
CA ARG A 162 -3.32 -7.50 -10.16
C ARG A 162 -3.29 -8.47 -8.98
N THR A 163 -4.31 -9.35 -8.90
CA THR A 163 -4.35 -10.38 -7.86
C THR A 163 -3.24 -11.40 -8.09
N ALA A 164 -2.28 -11.47 -7.16
CA ALA A 164 -1.17 -12.41 -7.23
C ALA A 164 -1.65 -13.87 -7.03
N PRO A 165 -0.91 -14.87 -7.54
CA PRO A 165 -1.21 -16.27 -7.24
C PRO A 165 -1.34 -16.52 -5.73
N GLY A 166 -2.43 -17.18 -5.34
CA GLY A 166 -2.75 -17.44 -3.92
C GLY A 166 -3.22 -16.22 -3.12
N GLY A 167 -3.30 -15.05 -3.73
CA GLY A 167 -3.91 -13.85 -3.16
C GLY A 167 -5.43 -13.84 -3.30
N THR A 168 -6.08 -12.87 -2.66
CA THR A 168 -7.51 -12.62 -2.79
C THR A 168 -7.82 -11.13 -2.67
N ARG A 169 -8.93 -10.68 -3.23
CA ARG A 169 -9.36 -9.28 -3.22
C ARG A 169 -10.58 -9.04 -2.35
N TYR A 170 -10.60 -7.89 -1.70
CA TYR A 170 -11.72 -7.40 -0.89
C TYR A 170 -12.47 -6.24 -1.58
N GLY A 171 -11.96 -5.79 -2.71
CA GLY A 171 -12.47 -4.67 -3.49
C GLY A 171 -12.92 -5.05 -4.90
N ALA A 172 -12.65 -4.16 -5.84
CA ALA A 172 -13.00 -4.31 -7.24
C ALA A 172 -12.25 -5.47 -7.91
N ASP A 173 -12.81 -6.01 -8.98
CA ASP A 173 -12.14 -6.97 -9.85
C ASP A 173 -10.92 -6.30 -10.51
N ASP A 174 -9.91 -7.09 -10.89
CA ASP A 174 -8.63 -6.58 -11.40
C ASP A 174 -8.82 -5.63 -12.60
N ASP A 175 -9.72 -5.97 -13.52
CA ASP A 175 -9.96 -5.15 -14.72
C ASP A 175 -10.92 -3.96 -14.47
N ALA A 176 -11.70 -4.00 -13.38
CA ALA A 176 -12.58 -2.90 -12.95
C ALA A 176 -11.92 -1.97 -11.93
N HIS A 177 -10.69 -2.27 -11.52
CA HIS A 177 -9.97 -1.50 -10.52
C HIS A 177 -9.44 -0.18 -11.13
N PRO A 178 -9.58 0.98 -10.46
CA PRO A 178 -9.06 2.26 -11.00
C PRO A 178 -7.57 2.23 -11.37
N GLY A 179 -6.79 1.44 -10.66
CA GLY A 179 -5.38 1.23 -10.97
C GLY A 179 -5.09 0.19 -12.05
N ALA A 180 -6.09 -0.37 -12.75
CA ALA A 180 -5.88 -1.45 -13.74
C ALA A 180 -4.88 -1.06 -14.85
N ASP A 181 -4.90 0.21 -15.23
CA ASP A 181 -3.99 0.77 -16.25
C ASP A 181 -2.72 1.39 -15.65
N ARG A 182 -2.59 1.38 -14.33
CA ARG A 182 -1.42 1.92 -13.67
C ARG A 182 -0.19 1.07 -13.99
N ARG A 183 0.80 1.71 -14.58
CA ARG A 183 2.10 1.13 -14.88
C ARG A 183 3.11 1.77 -13.94
N TRP A 184 3.89 0.95 -13.24
CA TRP A 184 4.82 1.47 -12.25
C TRP A 184 5.96 0.51 -12.00
N ARG A 185 7.19 1.01 -12.10
CA ARG A 185 8.37 0.24 -11.72
C ARG A 185 9.37 1.10 -10.96
N LEU A 186 10.18 0.48 -10.16
CA LEU A 186 11.33 1.08 -9.48
C LEU A 186 12.61 0.47 -10.05
N VAL A 187 13.45 1.28 -10.66
CA VAL A 187 14.75 0.90 -11.19
C VAL A 187 15.81 1.26 -10.18
N LEU A 188 16.59 0.28 -9.69
CA LEU A 188 17.69 0.51 -8.77
C LEU A 188 18.94 0.92 -9.54
N VAL A 189 19.51 2.05 -9.17
CA VAL A 189 20.74 2.58 -9.74
C VAL A 189 21.76 2.85 -8.64
N PRO A 190 23.09 2.74 -8.91
CA PRO A 190 24.07 3.18 -7.96
C PRO A 190 23.80 4.65 -7.59
N ARG A 191 23.78 4.96 -6.29
CA ARG A 191 23.40 6.30 -5.80
C ARG A 191 24.31 7.41 -6.35
N GLU A 192 25.57 7.11 -6.54
CA GLU A 192 26.54 8.04 -7.15
C GLU A 192 26.19 8.39 -8.61
N ARG A 193 25.48 7.53 -9.32
CA ARG A 193 25.04 7.73 -10.70
C ARG A 193 23.65 8.34 -10.83
N LEU A 194 22.96 8.62 -9.73
CA LEU A 194 21.56 9.11 -9.74
C LEU A 194 21.36 10.31 -10.69
N VAL A 195 22.25 11.30 -10.65
CA VAL A 195 22.13 12.49 -11.50
C VAL A 195 22.36 12.17 -12.97
N GLU A 196 23.29 11.28 -13.28
CA GLU A 196 23.57 10.81 -14.64
C GLU A 196 22.39 10.03 -15.21
N GLU A 197 21.84 9.11 -14.43
CA GLU A 197 20.70 8.28 -14.80
C GLU A 197 19.43 9.09 -15.07
N VAL A 198 19.18 10.14 -14.28
CA VAL A 198 18.09 11.08 -14.54
C VAL A 198 18.33 11.88 -15.81
N ARG A 199 19.56 12.38 -16.05
CA ARG A 199 19.88 13.10 -17.30
C ARG A 199 19.70 12.23 -18.53
N ALA A 200 20.04 10.95 -18.48
CA ALA A 200 19.82 10.02 -19.58
C ALA A 200 18.32 9.91 -19.94
N ARG A 201 17.45 9.85 -18.94
CA ARG A 201 15.99 9.80 -19.12
C ARG A 201 15.44 11.11 -19.69
N GLU A 202 15.93 12.25 -19.19
CA GLU A 202 15.57 13.57 -19.73
C GLU A 202 16.00 13.72 -21.20
N THR A 203 17.18 13.22 -21.55
CA THR A 203 17.66 13.18 -22.94
C THR A 203 16.78 12.29 -23.82
N ALA A 204 16.19 11.23 -23.25
CA ALA A 204 15.22 10.38 -23.94
C ALA A 204 13.80 10.98 -23.97
N GLY A 205 13.61 12.19 -23.47
CA GLY A 205 12.33 12.91 -23.48
C GLY A 205 11.45 12.69 -22.24
N TRP A 206 11.98 12.11 -21.19
CA TRP A 206 11.26 11.88 -19.93
C TRP A 206 11.63 12.93 -18.88
N PRO A 207 10.78 13.94 -18.64
CA PRO A 207 11.06 14.95 -17.64
C PRO A 207 11.15 14.35 -16.23
N LEU A 208 12.02 14.93 -15.41
CA LEU A 208 12.05 14.68 -13.99
C LEU A 208 10.86 15.38 -13.33
N VAL A 209 10.09 14.63 -12.52
CA VAL A 209 8.91 15.11 -11.78
C VAL A 209 9.02 14.76 -10.32
N GLY A 210 8.32 15.48 -9.47
CA GLY A 210 8.36 15.30 -8.02
C GLY A 210 7.36 14.27 -7.48
N THR A 211 7.48 14.02 -6.17
CA THR A 211 6.63 13.02 -5.47
C THR A 211 5.17 13.45 -5.39
N TRP A 212 4.83 14.74 -5.52
CA TRP A 212 3.44 15.19 -5.66
C TRP A 212 2.73 14.46 -6.81
N ALA A 213 3.39 14.37 -7.96
CA ALA A 213 2.82 13.70 -9.12
C ALA A 213 2.58 12.22 -8.86
N SER A 214 3.56 11.52 -8.29
CA SER A 214 3.43 10.08 -8.00
C SER A 214 2.42 9.78 -6.90
N GLU A 215 2.32 10.63 -5.87
CA GLU A 215 1.35 10.45 -4.79
C GLU A 215 -0.09 10.66 -5.27
N ALA A 216 -0.34 11.66 -6.14
CA ALA A 216 -1.67 11.87 -6.70
C ALA A 216 -2.15 10.65 -7.52
N LEU A 217 -1.29 10.11 -8.40
CA LEU A 217 -1.62 8.91 -9.18
C LEU A 217 -1.66 7.63 -8.33
N ARG A 218 -0.95 7.58 -7.19
CA ARG A 218 -1.06 6.48 -6.24
C ARG A 218 -2.43 6.47 -5.54
N VAL A 219 -2.88 7.64 -5.07
CA VAL A 219 -4.18 7.82 -4.41
C VAL A 219 -5.31 7.48 -5.38
N GLU A 220 -5.26 7.98 -6.62
CA GLU A 220 -6.20 7.62 -7.69
C GLU A 220 -6.27 6.11 -7.91
N ALA A 221 -5.14 5.43 -7.93
CA ALA A 221 -5.06 3.98 -8.11
C ALA A 221 -5.35 3.17 -6.84
N TRP A 222 -5.80 3.78 -5.75
CA TRP A 222 -6.08 3.15 -4.45
C TRP A 222 -4.91 2.32 -3.90
N ARG A 223 -3.69 2.60 -4.34
CA ARG A 223 -2.50 1.84 -3.94
C ARG A 223 -2.12 2.17 -2.50
N PRO A 224 -2.23 1.22 -1.55
CA PRO A 224 -1.82 1.47 -0.17
C PRO A 224 -0.30 1.61 -0.05
N ARG A 225 0.13 2.42 0.90
CA ARG A 225 1.52 2.67 1.23
C ARG A 225 1.72 2.55 2.74
N ARG A 226 2.77 1.86 3.18
CA ARG A 226 2.94 1.55 4.60
C ARG A 226 3.02 2.81 5.48
N SER A 227 3.73 3.83 5.04
CA SER A 227 3.90 5.09 5.79
C SER A 227 2.64 5.95 5.92
N HIS A 228 1.61 5.67 5.14
CA HIS A 228 0.35 6.42 5.10
C HIS A 228 -0.82 5.62 5.68
N GLU A 229 -1.12 4.45 5.14
CA GLU A 229 -2.32 3.68 5.46
C GLU A 229 -2.16 2.74 6.65
N VAL A 230 -0.93 2.53 7.19
CA VAL A 230 -0.68 1.58 8.27
C VAL A 230 -0.47 2.27 9.61
N ASP A 231 -1.32 1.94 10.57
CA ASP A 231 -1.16 2.25 11.99
C ASP A 231 -0.77 0.98 12.80
N ASP A 232 -0.70 1.09 14.13
CA ASP A 232 -0.35 0.01 15.06
C ASP A 232 -1.37 -1.14 15.14
N ARG A 233 -2.52 -1.02 14.44
CA ARG A 233 -3.62 -2.01 14.46
C ARG A 233 -3.96 -2.54 13.08
N THR A 234 -3.38 -1.98 12.02
CA THR A 234 -3.75 -2.28 10.64
C THR A 234 -3.42 -3.72 10.27
N ILE A 235 -4.44 -4.45 9.79
CA ILE A 235 -4.28 -5.77 9.17
C ILE A 235 -4.40 -5.66 7.64
N PRO A 236 -3.76 -6.55 6.86
CA PRO A 236 -3.73 -6.44 5.39
C PRO A 236 -5.10 -6.38 4.72
N HIS A 237 -6.11 -7.03 5.33
CA HIS A 237 -7.50 -7.06 4.84
C HIS A 237 -8.13 -5.67 4.73
N GLU A 238 -7.77 -4.76 5.64
CA GLU A 238 -8.34 -3.40 5.70
C GLU A 238 -7.94 -2.55 4.49
N LEU A 239 -6.84 -2.93 3.81
CA LEU A 239 -6.21 -2.19 2.72
C LEU A 239 -6.27 -2.91 1.36
N ASP A 240 -7.03 -3.99 1.25
CA ASP A 240 -7.01 -4.89 0.08
C ASP A 240 -5.61 -5.47 -0.25
N TRP A 241 -4.71 -5.49 0.71
CA TRP A 241 -3.32 -5.88 0.51
C TRP A 241 -3.10 -7.40 0.43
N LEU A 242 -4.16 -8.20 0.67
CA LEU A 242 -4.14 -9.62 0.37
C LEU A 242 -4.08 -9.89 -1.14
N ARG A 243 -4.46 -8.92 -1.94
CA ARG A 243 -4.45 -8.98 -3.40
C ARG A 243 -3.05 -9.29 -3.94
N THR A 244 -2.03 -8.61 -3.45
CA THR A 244 -0.68 -8.64 -4.00
C THR A 244 0.38 -9.18 -3.05
N ALA A 245 0.19 -9.02 -1.74
CA ALA A 245 1.26 -9.22 -0.76
C ALA A 245 1.07 -10.45 0.16
N VAL A 246 -0.03 -11.21 0.02
CA VAL A 246 -0.31 -12.37 0.87
C VAL A 246 -0.68 -13.58 0.03
N HIS A 247 -0.02 -14.70 0.28
CA HIS A 247 -0.36 -15.99 -0.29
C HIS A 247 -1.11 -16.84 0.74
N LEU A 248 -2.40 -17.08 0.53
CA LEU A 248 -3.29 -17.75 1.50
C LEU A 248 -3.02 -19.26 1.67
N HIS A 249 -2.36 -19.89 0.70
CA HIS A 249 -2.15 -21.34 0.65
C HIS A 249 -0.69 -21.77 0.84
N LYS A 250 0.18 -20.84 1.26
CA LYS A 250 1.57 -21.15 1.58
C LYS A 250 1.72 -21.75 2.98
N GLY A 251 2.93 -22.23 3.31
CA GLY A 251 3.30 -22.72 4.65
C GLY A 251 3.17 -21.64 5.75
N CYS A 252 3.46 -22.03 6.98
CA CYS A 252 3.33 -21.17 8.14
C CYS A 252 4.23 -19.92 8.05
N TYR A 253 3.70 -18.79 8.49
CA TYR A 253 4.41 -17.54 8.70
C TYR A 253 3.80 -16.78 9.90
N ARG A 254 4.54 -15.84 10.45
CA ARG A 254 4.11 -15.04 11.60
C ARG A 254 2.84 -14.27 11.31
N GLY A 255 1.82 -14.36 12.16
CA GLY A 255 0.52 -13.68 12.00
C GLY A 255 -0.49 -14.39 11.11
N GLN A 256 -0.15 -15.52 10.48
CA GLN A 256 -1.02 -16.24 9.54
C GLN A 256 -2.37 -16.64 10.16
N GLU A 257 -2.40 -17.01 11.46
CA GLU A 257 -3.66 -17.43 12.11
C GLU A 257 -4.73 -16.32 12.07
N THR A 258 -4.33 -15.09 12.35
CA THR A 258 -5.25 -13.94 12.27
C THR A 258 -5.68 -13.70 10.83
N VAL A 259 -4.75 -13.76 9.87
CA VAL A 259 -5.07 -13.61 8.44
C VAL A 259 -6.11 -14.66 8.03
N ALA A 260 -5.86 -15.93 8.30
CA ALA A 260 -6.77 -17.02 7.96
C ALA A 260 -8.12 -16.90 8.68
N ARG A 261 -8.13 -16.52 9.96
CA ARG A 261 -9.36 -16.35 10.74
C ARG A 261 -10.24 -15.24 10.18
N VAL A 262 -9.67 -14.07 9.86
CA VAL A 262 -10.43 -12.96 9.29
C VAL A 262 -10.92 -13.31 7.88
N HIS A 263 -10.09 -13.96 7.06
CA HIS A 263 -10.48 -14.39 5.72
C HIS A 263 -11.62 -15.41 5.75
N ASN A 264 -11.53 -16.46 6.58
CA ASN A 264 -12.47 -17.57 6.58
C ASN A 264 -13.76 -17.29 7.35
N LEU A 265 -13.70 -16.59 8.46
CA LEU A 265 -14.80 -16.49 9.43
C LEU A 265 -15.17 -15.05 9.79
N GLY A 266 -14.29 -14.11 9.57
CA GLY A 266 -14.44 -12.74 10.04
C GLY A 266 -14.73 -11.73 8.94
N ARG A 267 -14.58 -10.48 9.34
CA ARG A 267 -14.61 -9.30 8.48
C ARG A 267 -13.61 -8.31 9.05
N PRO A 268 -12.86 -7.57 8.23
CA PRO A 268 -11.96 -6.54 8.76
C PRO A 268 -12.76 -5.51 9.56
N PRO A 269 -12.24 -5.03 10.71
CA PRO A 269 -12.96 -4.07 11.55
C PRO A 269 -13.06 -2.68 10.92
N ARG A 270 -12.12 -2.35 10.05
CA ARG A 270 -12.04 -1.11 9.28
C ARG A 270 -11.88 -1.44 7.80
N ARG A 271 -12.02 -0.42 6.97
CA ARG A 271 -11.85 -0.54 5.52
C ARG A 271 -11.26 0.73 4.92
N LEU A 272 -10.43 0.57 3.92
CA LEU A 272 -9.93 1.67 3.10
C LEU A 272 -11.04 2.13 2.16
N VAL A 273 -11.17 3.45 2.01
CA VAL A 273 -12.04 4.12 1.04
C VAL A 273 -11.24 5.21 0.35
N MET A 274 -11.59 5.51 -0.89
CA MET A 274 -11.20 6.74 -1.55
C MET A 274 -12.32 7.78 -1.37
N LEU A 275 -11.95 9.03 -1.19
CA LEU A 275 -12.87 10.15 -1.03
C LEU A 275 -12.64 11.17 -2.16
N HIS A 276 -13.71 11.49 -2.89
CA HIS A 276 -13.77 12.69 -3.73
C HIS A 276 -14.21 13.85 -2.85
N LEU A 277 -13.30 14.77 -2.59
CA LEU A 277 -13.55 15.90 -1.70
C LEU A 277 -14.17 17.07 -2.46
N ASP A 278 -15.08 17.79 -1.80
CA ASP A 278 -15.62 19.04 -2.39
C ASP A 278 -14.52 20.10 -2.46
N GLY A 279 -14.14 20.46 -3.69
CA GLY A 279 -13.12 21.47 -3.97
C GLY A 279 -13.60 22.91 -3.97
N SER A 280 -14.91 23.18 -3.79
CA SER A 280 -15.50 24.52 -3.93
C SER A 280 -14.94 25.53 -2.93
N GLY A 281 -14.63 25.10 -1.72
CA GLY A 281 -14.05 25.92 -0.65
C GLY A 281 -12.53 26.04 -0.66
N HIS A 282 -11.83 25.41 -1.62
CA HIS A 282 -10.36 25.32 -1.68
C HIS A 282 -9.69 24.72 -0.45
N LEU A 283 -10.48 24.15 0.48
CA LEU A 283 -9.98 23.46 1.66
C LEU A 283 -9.40 22.09 1.28
N LEU A 284 -8.37 21.70 2.00
CA LEU A 284 -7.77 20.38 1.87
C LEU A 284 -7.47 19.85 3.27
N PRO A 285 -7.89 18.64 3.62
CA PRO A 285 -7.61 18.09 4.93
C PRO A 285 -6.13 17.73 5.08
N ASP A 286 -5.66 17.73 6.31
CA ASP A 286 -4.37 17.15 6.64
C ASP A 286 -4.45 15.63 6.75
N VAL A 287 -3.30 14.97 6.55
CA VAL A 287 -3.16 13.54 6.89
C VAL A 287 -3.40 13.36 8.39
N GLY A 288 -4.26 12.40 8.76
CA GLY A 288 -4.71 12.18 10.12
C GLY A 288 -6.00 12.92 10.50
N ALA A 289 -6.50 13.80 9.64
CA ALA A 289 -7.76 14.53 9.88
C ALA A 289 -8.93 13.57 10.14
N PRO A 290 -9.81 13.88 11.12
CA PRO A 290 -10.98 13.07 11.40
C PRO A 290 -11.95 13.01 10.22
N VAL A 291 -12.47 11.80 9.97
CA VAL A 291 -13.56 11.55 9.02
C VAL A 291 -14.81 11.27 9.84
N ARG A 292 -15.89 12.00 9.56
CA ARG A 292 -17.14 11.96 10.32
C ARG A 292 -18.32 11.50 9.47
N LEU A 293 -19.21 10.76 10.10
CA LEU A 293 -20.54 10.46 9.53
C LEU A 293 -21.51 11.54 10.05
N PRO A 294 -22.15 12.31 9.15
CA PRO A 294 -23.13 13.32 9.56
C PRO A 294 -24.22 12.73 10.45
N GLY A 295 -24.63 13.45 11.48
CA GLY A 295 -25.76 13.06 12.34
C GLY A 295 -27.10 13.15 11.59
N ALA A 296 -28.03 12.27 11.93
CA ALA A 296 -29.38 12.27 11.36
C ALA A 296 -30.29 13.42 11.89
N ALA A 297 -29.79 14.30 12.78
CA ALA A 297 -30.60 15.32 13.44
C ALA A 297 -30.51 16.68 12.74
N ALA A 298 -31.68 17.22 12.43
CA ALA A 298 -31.85 18.65 12.15
C ALA A 298 -31.34 19.50 13.32
N PRO A 299 -30.75 20.69 13.11
CA PRO A 299 -30.22 21.52 14.18
C PRO A 299 -31.34 21.94 15.12
N THR A 300 -31.33 21.47 16.35
CA THR A 300 -32.11 22.03 17.42
C THR A 300 -31.35 23.24 17.99
N ALA A 301 -32.03 24.38 18.06
CA ALA A 301 -31.48 25.64 18.55
C ALA A 301 -30.97 25.46 20.00
N GLY A 302 -29.64 25.45 20.19
CA GLY A 302 -29.05 25.48 21.53
C GLY A 302 -27.74 24.74 21.75
N GLY A 303 -27.19 24.06 20.72
CA GLY A 303 -25.92 23.32 20.83
C GLY A 303 -25.34 23.05 19.46
N ALA A 304 -25.12 24.12 18.68
CA ALA A 304 -24.94 24.00 17.22
C ALA A 304 -23.61 23.36 16.76
N ASP A 305 -22.56 23.38 17.56
CA ASP A 305 -21.22 23.05 17.04
C ASP A 305 -20.86 21.55 17.10
N GLU A 306 -21.26 20.81 18.14
CA GLU A 306 -20.88 19.37 18.20
C GLU A 306 -21.86 18.42 17.50
N ALA A 307 -23.15 18.73 17.47
CA ALA A 307 -24.17 17.90 16.80
C ALA A 307 -24.09 18.03 15.26
N ALA A 308 -23.67 19.20 14.76
CA ALA A 308 -23.43 19.44 13.33
C ALA A 308 -22.17 18.70 12.79
N ALA A 309 -21.17 18.48 13.64
CA ALA A 309 -19.91 17.84 13.26
C ALA A 309 -20.05 16.32 12.99
N GLY A 310 -21.09 15.65 13.50
CA GLY A 310 -21.29 14.22 13.33
C GLY A 310 -20.30 13.34 14.12
N ARG A 311 -20.49 12.01 14.03
CA ARG A 311 -19.66 11.03 14.75
C ARG A 311 -18.38 10.70 13.99
N GLU A 312 -17.22 10.76 14.66
CA GLU A 312 -15.95 10.28 14.08
C GLU A 312 -16.01 8.78 13.76
N VAL A 313 -15.73 8.46 12.51
CA VAL A 313 -15.80 7.10 11.97
C VAL A 313 -14.49 6.64 11.34
N GLY A 314 -13.51 7.51 11.18
CA GLY A 314 -12.23 7.17 10.56
C GLY A 314 -11.28 8.34 10.51
N ARG A 315 -10.18 8.16 9.78
CA ARG A 315 -9.15 9.17 9.56
C ARG A 315 -8.66 9.15 8.12
N VAL A 316 -8.32 10.32 7.62
CA VAL A 316 -7.61 10.51 6.36
C VAL A 316 -6.20 9.94 6.50
N THR A 317 -5.77 9.18 5.51
CA THR A 317 -4.42 8.57 5.49
C THR A 317 -3.54 9.15 4.39
N SER A 318 -4.14 9.55 3.26
CA SER A 318 -3.45 10.20 2.15
C SER A 318 -4.31 11.30 1.56
N VAL A 319 -3.69 12.37 1.09
CA VAL A 319 -4.38 13.51 0.45
C VAL A 319 -3.61 13.91 -0.80
N ALA A 320 -4.32 14.20 -1.88
CA ALA A 320 -3.71 14.71 -3.10
C ALA A 320 -4.64 15.72 -3.82
N ARG A 321 -4.03 16.63 -4.57
CA ARG A 321 -4.73 17.40 -5.63
C ARG A 321 -4.43 16.72 -6.96
N HIS A 322 -5.40 15.98 -7.45
CA HIS A 322 -5.28 15.28 -8.73
C HIS A 322 -5.59 16.24 -9.89
N HIS A 323 -4.87 16.10 -11.00
CA HIS A 323 -4.95 17.04 -12.14
C HIS A 323 -6.27 16.99 -12.90
N GLU A 324 -7.07 15.92 -12.75
CA GLU A 324 -8.41 15.74 -13.33
C GLU A 324 -9.49 15.62 -12.26
N LEU A 325 -9.27 14.81 -11.23
CA LEU A 325 -10.26 14.52 -10.19
C LEU A 325 -10.37 15.63 -9.13
N GLY A 326 -9.48 16.63 -9.14
CA GLY A 326 -9.43 17.64 -8.10
C GLY A 326 -8.90 17.11 -6.76
N PRO A 327 -9.43 17.56 -5.62
CA PRO A 327 -8.99 17.08 -4.32
C PRO A 327 -9.53 15.67 -4.03
N ILE A 328 -8.62 14.74 -3.76
CA ILE A 328 -8.91 13.34 -3.44
C ILE A 328 -8.17 12.92 -2.19
N ALA A 329 -8.67 11.91 -1.49
CA ALA A 329 -8.02 11.35 -0.32
C ALA A 329 -8.23 9.84 -0.20
N LEU A 330 -7.30 9.14 0.45
CA LEU A 330 -7.57 7.83 1.03
C LEU A 330 -7.88 8.00 2.52
N ALA A 331 -8.80 7.19 3.01
CA ALA A 331 -9.16 7.18 4.42
C ALA A 331 -9.45 5.75 4.92
N VAL A 332 -9.07 5.47 6.16
CA VAL A 332 -9.46 4.23 6.84
C VAL A 332 -10.63 4.54 7.74
N VAL A 333 -11.77 3.91 7.44
CA VAL A 333 -13.03 4.12 8.16
C VAL A 333 -13.51 2.83 8.85
N LYS A 334 -14.36 2.96 9.87
CA LYS A 334 -15.02 1.83 10.50
C LYS A 334 -15.85 1.06 9.47
N ARG A 335 -15.81 -0.27 9.51
CA ARG A 335 -16.57 -1.14 8.59
C ARG A 335 -18.09 -0.83 8.57
N SER A 336 -18.64 -0.41 9.71
CA SER A 336 -20.06 -0.11 9.85
C SER A 336 -20.54 1.17 9.16
N VAL A 337 -19.65 1.93 8.56
CA VAL A 337 -20.02 3.12 7.77
C VAL A 337 -20.74 2.66 6.50
N PRO A 338 -21.94 3.16 6.19
CA PRO A 338 -22.61 2.83 4.93
C PRO A 338 -21.74 3.22 3.73
N GLU A 339 -21.74 2.39 2.69
CA GLU A 339 -20.86 2.59 1.53
C GLU A 339 -21.30 3.76 0.64
N ASP A 340 -22.56 4.14 0.72
CA ASP A 340 -23.19 5.24 -0.02
C ASP A 340 -23.24 6.55 0.79
N ALA A 341 -22.77 6.56 2.04
CA ALA A 341 -22.81 7.75 2.88
C ALA A 341 -21.82 8.81 2.39
N VAL A 342 -22.28 10.05 2.30
CA VAL A 342 -21.38 11.21 2.19
C VAL A 342 -20.76 11.47 3.55
N LEU A 343 -19.45 11.60 3.59
CA LEU A 343 -18.67 11.83 4.80
C LEU A 343 -18.27 13.29 4.92
N LEU A 344 -18.00 13.75 6.12
CA LEU A 344 -17.39 15.04 6.39
C LEU A 344 -15.94 14.81 6.83
N VAL A 345 -15.04 15.59 6.30
CA VAL A 345 -13.61 15.54 6.62
C VAL A 345 -13.22 16.89 7.24
N ASP A 346 -12.66 16.84 8.43
CA ASP A 346 -12.23 18.04 9.15
C ASP A 346 -11.04 18.68 8.40
N CYS A 347 -11.06 20.00 8.26
CA CYS A 347 -10.00 20.82 7.66
C CYS A 347 -9.73 22.04 8.53
N ASP A 348 -8.57 22.68 8.35
CA ASP A 348 -8.34 24.00 8.91
C ASP A 348 -9.39 24.99 8.37
N GLY A 349 -10.16 25.57 9.29
CA GLY A 349 -11.23 26.52 8.96
C GLY A 349 -12.59 25.90 8.63
N GLY A 350 -12.80 24.59 8.81
CA GLY A 350 -14.11 23.97 8.62
C GLY A 350 -14.07 22.47 8.31
N ALA A 351 -15.03 22.00 7.53
CA ALA A 351 -15.07 20.64 7.08
C ALA A 351 -15.48 20.60 5.59
N VAL A 352 -15.00 19.60 4.86
CA VAL A 352 -15.37 19.35 3.46
C VAL A 352 -16.18 18.07 3.35
N ALA A 353 -17.16 18.06 2.45
CA ALA A 353 -17.88 16.84 2.10
C ALA A 353 -17.00 15.93 1.24
N GLY A 354 -17.11 14.61 1.45
CA GLY A 354 -16.42 13.59 0.68
C GLY A 354 -17.36 12.49 0.24
N GLY A 355 -17.49 12.28 -1.08
CA GLY A 355 -18.14 11.12 -1.66
C GLY A 355 -17.21 9.92 -1.63
N GLN A 356 -17.72 8.74 -1.21
CA GLN A 356 -16.91 7.53 -1.09
C GLN A 356 -16.84 6.75 -2.40
N GLU A 357 -15.65 6.24 -2.73
CA GLU A 357 -15.47 5.03 -3.53
C GLU A 357 -14.96 3.89 -2.65
N VAL A 358 -15.52 2.71 -2.85
CA VAL A 358 -15.28 1.55 -1.99
C VAL A 358 -14.04 0.81 -2.45
N VAL A 359 -12.92 1.01 -1.76
CA VAL A 359 -11.69 0.23 -2.00
C VAL A 359 -11.84 -1.17 -1.39
N VAL A 360 -12.29 -1.25 -0.14
CA VAL A 360 -12.56 -2.50 0.57
C VAL A 360 -14.04 -2.55 0.95
N ARG A 361 -14.73 -3.62 0.57
CA ARG A 361 -16.17 -3.81 0.84
C ARG A 361 -16.46 -4.00 2.33
N GLY A 362 -17.52 -3.38 2.81
CA GLY A 362 -17.95 -3.49 4.21
C GLY A 362 -18.51 -4.87 4.57
N ASP A 363 -18.99 -5.64 3.59
CA ASP A 363 -19.48 -7.02 3.80
C ASP A 363 -18.35 -8.02 4.04
N GLY A 364 -17.10 -7.69 3.63
CA GLY A 364 -15.92 -8.54 3.78
C GLY A 364 -16.00 -9.84 2.99
N VAL A 365 -16.81 -9.86 1.92
CA VAL A 365 -16.91 -11.02 1.03
C VAL A 365 -15.79 -10.99 0.01
N THR A 366 -15.12 -12.13 -0.16
CA THR A 366 -14.08 -12.34 -1.18
C THR A 366 -14.49 -13.47 -2.11
N PRO A 367 -14.01 -13.50 -3.37
CA PRO A 367 -14.34 -14.56 -4.32
C PRO A 367 -13.99 -15.96 -3.81
N ASP A 368 -12.90 -16.06 -3.05
CA ASP A 368 -12.31 -17.34 -2.60
C ASP A 368 -12.70 -17.70 -1.17
N ARG A 369 -13.65 -16.97 -0.59
CA ARG A 369 -14.09 -17.27 0.78
C ARG A 369 -14.76 -18.64 0.83
N PRO A 370 -14.32 -19.58 1.71
CA PRO A 370 -15.00 -20.86 1.88
C PRO A 370 -16.48 -20.67 2.20
N ALA A 371 -17.35 -21.43 1.54
CA ALA A 371 -18.78 -21.41 1.83
C ALA A 371 -19.00 -21.67 3.33
N ALA A 372 -19.86 -20.87 3.97
CA ALA A 372 -20.20 -21.06 5.36
C ALA A 372 -20.71 -22.52 5.53
N ARG A 373 -20.06 -23.31 6.35
CA ARG A 373 -20.57 -24.64 6.73
C ARG A 373 -21.95 -24.40 7.36
N GLY A 374 -22.99 -24.90 6.70
CA GLY A 374 -24.33 -24.86 7.24
C GLY A 374 -24.36 -25.41 8.68
N PRO A 375 -25.36 -25.05 9.49
CA PRO A 375 -25.45 -25.57 10.84
C PRO A 375 -25.38 -27.09 10.78
N LEU A 376 -24.42 -27.67 11.53
CA LEU A 376 -24.34 -29.11 11.71
C LEU A 376 -25.70 -29.55 12.27
N THR A 377 -26.57 -30.09 11.43
CA THR A 377 -27.74 -30.85 11.86
C THR A 377 -27.20 -32.01 12.69
N ARG A 378 -27.24 -31.87 14.01
CA ARG A 378 -27.04 -32.98 14.92
C ARG A 378 -28.16 -34.00 14.56
N GLY A 379 -27.79 -35.00 13.80
CA GLY A 379 -28.59 -36.19 13.65
C GLY A 379 -28.75 -36.83 15.04
N LEU A 380 -29.89 -36.60 15.67
CA LEU A 380 -30.32 -37.43 16.79
C LEU A 380 -30.55 -38.80 16.19
N GLY A 381 -29.55 -39.68 16.36
CA GLY A 381 -29.69 -41.09 16.11
C GLY A 381 -30.79 -41.63 17.04
N GLN A 382 -31.95 -41.92 16.48
CA GLN A 382 -32.95 -42.79 17.12
C GLN A 382 -32.37 -44.18 17.15
N HIS A 383 -31.94 -44.65 18.33
CA HIS A 383 -31.72 -46.06 18.58
C HIS A 383 -33.09 -46.77 18.52
N PRO A 384 -33.26 -47.80 17.72
CA PRO A 384 -34.43 -48.67 17.86
C PRO A 384 -34.30 -49.50 19.12
N MET A 385 -35.24 -49.35 20.03
CA MET A 385 -35.41 -50.24 21.18
C MET A 385 -35.78 -51.63 20.66
N LEU A 386 -34.90 -52.57 20.83
CA LEU A 386 -35.23 -54.01 20.72
C LEU A 386 -36.11 -54.39 21.89
N GLY A 387 -37.41 -54.52 21.63
CA GLY A 387 -38.36 -55.16 22.54
C GLY A 387 -38.18 -56.67 22.51
N GLY A 388 -37.93 -57.25 23.68
CA GLY A 388 -37.91 -58.69 23.88
C GLY A 388 -39.34 -59.23 24.05
N ALA A 389 -39.55 -60.41 23.56
CA ALA A 389 -40.42 -61.46 24.07
C ALA A 389 -39.76 -62.80 23.81
#